data_7b08f7866dfce4476414fb26b6a7a0ef
#
_entry.id   7b08f7866dfce4476414fb26b6a7a0ef
#
_cell.length_a   1.000
_cell.length_b   1.000
_cell.length_c   1.000
_cell.angle_alpha   90.00
_cell.angle_beta   90.00
_cell.angle_gamma   90.00
#
_symmetry.space_group_name_H-M   'P 1'
#
loop_
_entity.id
_entity.type
_entity.pdbx_description
1 polymer ?
#
loop_
_entity_poly.entity_id
_entity_poly.type
_entity_poly.pdbx_seq_one_letter_code
_entity_poly.pdbx_strand_id
1 'polypeptide(L)'
;MDLKISDLLGMQRELQDRHLDDWGGTPPERARDQLLWGIGEIGEVIDIIKKRGDDEIMHNPETRRHLIEELADVQMYLADVMLCYGITAEEYSDVHARKHARNMKRDYVEENRHLFDGKP
;
A
#
# COMPACT_ATOMS: atom_id res chain seq x y z
N MET A 1 12.86 11.43 -10.42
CA MET A 1 11.60 10.97 -11.02
C MET A 1 10.58 10.72 -9.91
N ASP A 2 9.39 11.19 -10.10
CA ASP A 2 8.31 10.97 -9.15
C ASP A 2 7.15 10.30 -9.88
N LEU A 3 6.83 9.05 -9.51
CA LEU A 3 5.79 8.28 -10.18
C LEU A 3 4.41 8.72 -9.71
N LYS A 4 3.54 9.02 -10.65
CA LYS A 4 2.13 9.30 -10.36
C LYS A 4 1.38 8.00 -10.09
N ILE A 5 0.20 8.10 -9.46
CA ILE A 5 -0.67 6.94 -9.24
C ILE A 5 -0.98 6.24 -10.55
N SER A 6 -1.24 7.01 -11.62
CA SER A 6 -1.47 6.44 -12.95
C SER A 6 -0.27 5.65 -13.48
N ASP A 7 0.96 6.10 -13.18
CA ASP A 7 2.17 5.37 -13.55
C ASP A 7 2.26 4.05 -12.80
N LEU A 8 2.01 4.07 -11.49
CA LEU A 8 2.04 2.86 -10.66
C LEU A 8 1.02 1.82 -11.16
N LEU A 9 -0.20 2.26 -11.45
CA LEU A 9 -1.23 1.36 -11.97
C LEU A 9 -0.87 0.84 -13.36
N GLY A 10 -0.34 1.69 -14.23
CA GLY A 10 0.09 1.29 -15.58
C GLY A 10 1.21 0.27 -15.54
N MET A 11 2.22 0.48 -14.69
CA MET A 11 3.32 -0.46 -14.51
C MET A 11 2.83 -1.79 -13.96
N GLN A 12 1.89 -1.76 -13.02
CA GLN A 12 1.34 -2.99 -12.46
C GLN A 12 0.47 -3.73 -13.46
N ARG A 13 -0.28 -3.02 -14.31
CA ARG A 13 -1.03 -3.64 -15.40
C ARG A 13 -0.07 -4.33 -16.37
N GLU A 14 1.02 -3.68 -16.74
CA GLU A 14 2.03 -4.27 -17.60
C GLU A 14 2.60 -5.55 -17.02
N LEU A 15 2.92 -5.54 -15.73
CA LEU A 15 3.46 -6.71 -15.03
C LEU A 15 2.45 -7.86 -14.99
N GLN A 16 1.19 -7.58 -14.68
CA GLN A 16 0.13 -8.58 -14.63
C GLN A 16 -0.12 -9.18 -16.03
N ASP A 17 -0.10 -8.36 -17.07
CA ASP A 17 -0.31 -8.83 -18.43
C ASP A 17 0.84 -9.72 -18.88
N ARG A 18 2.08 -9.40 -18.51
CA ARG A 18 3.25 -10.20 -18.84
C ARG A 18 3.15 -11.60 -18.20
N HIS A 19 2.62 -11.71 -17.01
CA HIS A 19 2.51 -12.97 -16.27
C HIS A 19 1.08 -13.55 -16.27
N LEU A 20 0.27 -13.15 -17.24
CA LEU A 20 -1.15 -13.52 -17.28
C LEU A 20 -1.37 -15.02 -17.17
N ASP A 21 -0.58 -15.80 -17.91
CA ASP A 21 -0.71 -17.27 -17.96
C ASP A 21 -0.40 -17.92 -16.61
N ASP A 22 0.57 -17.36 -15.87
CA ASP A 22 0.99 -17.92 -14.59
C ASP A 22 0.15 -17.39 -13.44
N TRP A 23 -0.22 -16.11 -13.48
CA TRP A 23 -0.88 -15.44 -12.34
C TRP A 23 -2.40 -15.38 -12.48
N GLY A 24 -2.95 -15.52 -13.69
CA GLY A 24 -4.38 -15.58 -13.90
C GLY A 24 -5.11 -14.24 -13.97
N GLY A 25 -4.38 -13.12 -14.07
CA GLY A 25 -4.98 -11.80 -14.27
C GLY A 25 -5.50 -11.16 -13.00
N THR A 26 -6.38 -10.17 -13.18
CA THR A 26 -6.88 -9.35 -12.08
C THR A 26 -8.41 -9.33 -12.03
N PRO A 27 -9.08 -10.48 -11.91
CA PRO A 27 -10.53 -10.48 -11.67
C PRO A 27 -10.83 -10.11 -10.22
N PRO A 28 -12.04 -9.58 -9.91
CA PRO A 28 -12.39 -9.15 -8.56
C PRO A 28 -12.17 -10.21 -7.48
N GLU A 29 -12.40 -11.48 -7.78
CA GLU A 29 -12.26 -12.58 -6.82
C GLU A 29 -10.82 -12.79 -6.35
N ARG A 30 -9.82 -12.23 -7.03
CA ARG A 30 -8.41 -12.34 -6.61
C ARG A 30 -7.97 -11.20 -5.69
N ALA A 31 -8.80 -10.19 -5.48
CA ALA A 31 -8.42 -9.02 -4.69
C ALA A 31 -8.03 -9.39 -3.26
N ARG A 32 -8.78 -10.29 -2.63
CA ARG A 32 -8.50 -10.71 -1.25
C ARG A 32 -7.13 -11.40 -1.15
N ASP A 33 -6.81 -12.28 -2.09
CA ASP A 33 -5.52 -12.97 -2.10
C ASP A 33 -4.35 -12.00 -2.27
N GLN A 34 -4.53 -10.98 -3.13
CA GLN A 34 -3.52 -9.94 -3.31
C GLN A 34 -3.27 -9.19 -2.00
N LEU A 35 -4.33 -8.89 -1.23
CA LEU A 35 -4.18 -8.24 0.07
C LEU A 35 -3.47 -9.14 1.08
N LEU A 36 -3.80 -10.43 1.09
CA LEU A 36 -3.15 -11.38 2.00
C LEU A 36 -1.65 -11.50 1.72
N TRP A 37 -1.27 -11.55 0.45
CA TRP A 37 0.15 -11.55 0.08
C TRP A 37 0.82 -10.23 0.43
N GLY A 38 0.11 -9.11 0.28
CA GLY A 38 0.59 -7.80 0.69
C GLY A 38 0.90 -7.73 2.19
N ILE A 39 0.08 -8.40 3.02
CA ILE A 39 0.34 -8.50 4.47
C ILE A 39 1.66 -9.22 4.72
N GLY A 40 1.96 -10.27 3.95
CA GLY A 40 3.25 -10.96 4.03
C GLY A 40 4.42 -10.02 3.76
N GLU A 41 4.29 -9.16 2.75
CA GLU A 41 5.33 -8.18 2.43
C GLU A 41 5.49 -7.14 3.53
N ILE A 42 4.40 -6.74 4.19
CA ILE A 42 4.48 -5.88 5.38
C ILE A 42 5.30 -6.56 6.47
N GLY A 43 5.11 -7.88 6.65
CA GLY A 43 5.92 -8.67 7.57
C GLY A 43 7.41 -8.62 7.23
N GLU A 44 7.76 -8.68 5.95
CA GLU A 44 9.15 -8.56 5.50
C GLU A 44 9.73 -7.18 5.83
N VAL A 45 8.95 -6.11 5.69
CA VAL A 45 9.37 -4.77 6.10
C VAL A 45 9.66 -4.72 7.59
N ILE A 46 8.76 -5.28 8.40
CA ILE A 46 8.93 -5.33 9.86
C ILE A 46 10.20 -6.10 10.23
N ASP A 47 10.47 -7.22 9.56
CA ASP A 47 11.67 -8.02 9.81
C ASP A 47 12.95 -7.25 9.54
N ILE A 48 13.01 -6.47 8.46
CA ILE A 48 14.17 -5.65 8.16
C ILE A 48 14.40 -4.63 9.28
N ILE A 49 13.35 -3.95 9.72
CA ILE A 49 13.43 -2.96 10.80
C ILE A 49 13.94 -3.62 12.09
N LYS A 50 13.41 -4.79 12.44
CA LYS A 50 13.79 -5.50 13.65
C LYS A 50 15.23 -6.02 13.60
N LYS A 51 15.63 -6.59 12.45
CA LYS A 51 16.94 -7.25 12.33
C LYS A 51 18.07 -6.28 12.07
N ARG A 52 17.83 -5.21 11.32
CA ARG A 52 18.86 -4.25 10.93
C ARG A 52 18.90 -3.01 11.82
N GLY A 53 17.74 -2.54 12.27
CA GLY A 53 17.62 -1.35 13.11
C GLY A 53 17.63 -0.05 12.34
N ASP A 54 17.20 1.02 13.02
CA ASP A 54 16.98 2.32 12.41
C ASP A 54 18.26 2.96 11.86
N ASP A 55 19.36 2.84 12.58
CA ASP A 55 20.63 3.44 12.16
C ASP A 55 21.13 2.82 10.85
N GLU A 56 21.06 1.50 10.75
CA GLU A 56 21.44 0.78 9.54
C GLU A 56 20.55 1.22 8.35
N ILE A 57 19.24 1.30 8.57
CA ILE A 57 18.31 1.73 7.53
C ILE A 57 18.61 3.16 7.07
N MET A 58 18.92 4.04 8.02
CA MET A 58 19.20 5.45 7.71
C MET A 58 20.53 5.65 6.98
N HIS A 59 21.55 4.83 7.27
CA HIS A 59 22.92 5.13 6.87
C HIS A 59 23.57 4.09 5.96
N ASN A 60 23.03 2.87 5.87
CA ASN A 60 23.55 1.84 4.98
C ASN A 60 22.73 1.79 3.69
N PRO A 61 23.28 2.18 2.54
CA PRO A 61 22.54 2.24 1.28
C PRO A 61 21.91 0.91 0.84
N GLU A 62 22.59 -0.21 1.09
CA GLU A 62 22.06 -1.53 0.72
C GLU A 62 20.85 -1.91 1.55
N THR A 63 20.92 -1.72 2.85
CA THR A 63 19.80 -1.99 3.76
C THR A 63 18.62 -1.07 3.45
N ARG A 64 18.93 0.20 3.22
CA ARG A 64 17.90 1.19 2.87
C ARG A 64 17.19 0.81 1.58
N ARG A 65 17.96 0.43 0.54
CA ARG A 65 17.36 0.01 -0.74
C ARG A 65 16.51 -1.23 -0.57
N HIS A 66 16.97 -2.21 0.21
CA HIS A 66 16.20 -3.43 0.46
C HIS A 66 14.86 -3.12 1.13
N LEU A 67 14.87 -2.22 2.14
CA LEU A 67 13.64 -1.77 2.77
C LEU A 67 12.68 -1.13 1.75
N ILE A 68 13.21 -0.26 0.90
CA ILE A 68 12.40 0.42 -0.13
C ILE A 68 11.82 -0.59 -1.14
N GLU A 69 12.61 -1.60 -1.53
CA GLU A 69 12.11 -2.65 -2.41
C GLU A 69 10.92 -3.40 -1.80
N GLU A 70 11.00 -3.74 -0.51
CA GLU A 70 9.89 -4.40 0.17
C GLU A 70 8.67 -3.48 0.32
N LEU A 71 8.88 -2.18 0.56
CA LEU A 71 7.79 -1.21 0.54
C LEU A 71 7.15 -1.13 -0.85
N ALA A 72 7.97 -1.20 -1.91
CA ALA A 72 7.45 -1.23 -3.27
C ALA A 72 6.58 -2.46 -3.52
N ASP A 73 6.96 -3.62 -3.00
CA ASP A 73 6.16 -4.83 -3.12
C ASP A 73 4.78 -4.65 -2.46
N VAL A 74 4.73 -4.01 -1.30
CA VAL A 74 3.45 -3.68 -0.64
C VAL A 74 2.59 -2.79 -1.55
N GLN A 75 3.20 -1.75 -2.13
CA GLN A 75 2.47 -0.85 -3.04
C GLN A 75 1.97 -1.59 -4.29
N MET A 76 2.76 -2.52 -4.82
CA MET A 76 2.36 -3.32 -5.98
C MET A 76 1.13 -4.17 -5.67
N TYR A 77 1.06 -4.80 -4.50
CA TYR A 77 -0.13 -5.56 -4.11
C TYR A 77 -1.35 -4.67 -3.92
N LEU A 78 -1.18 -3.46 -3.37
CA LEU A 78 -2.28 -2.50 -3.27
C LEU A 78 -2.77 -2.07 -4.67
N ALA A 79 -1.84 -1.87 -5.61
CA ALA A 79 -2.19 -1.55 -6.99
C ALA A 79 -2.95 -2.72 -7.64
N ASP A 80 -2.56 -3.97 -7.37
CA ASP A 80 -3.28 -5.15 -7.86
C ASP A 80 -4.73 -5.15 -7.40
N VAL A 81 -4.99 -4.80 -6.13
CA VAL A 81 -6.36 -4.71 -5.61
C VAL A 81 -7.15 -3.68 -6.38
N MET A 82 -6.55 -2.52 -6.66
CA MET A 82 -7.20 -1.48 -7.45
C MET A 82 -7.53 -1.99 -8.85
N LEU A 83 -6.59 -2.70 -9.50
CA LEU A 83 -6.83 -3.30 -10.81
C LEU A 83 -7.96 -4.32 -10.77
N CYS A 84 -8.01 -5.15 -9.73
CA CYS A 84 -9.06 -6.16 -9.59
C CYS A 84 -10.47 -5.56 -9.55
N TYR A 85 -10.61 -4.39 -8.95
CA TYR A 85 -11.90 -3.71 -8.84
C TYR A 85 -12.09 -2.59 -9.88
N GLY A 86 -11.17 -2.45 -10.82
CA GLY A 86 -11.27 -1.43 -11.86
C GLY A 86 -11.19 -0.01 -11.35
N ILE A 87 -10.51 0.21 -10.22
CA ILE A 87 -10.33 1.54 -9.63
C ILE A 87 -9.28 2.28 -10.44
N THR A 88 -9.67 3.44 -10.99
CA THR A 88 -8.75 4.26 -11.77
C THR A 88 -7.96 5.21 -10.88
N ALA A 89 -6.89 5.78 -11.43
CA ALA A 89 -6.10 6.80 -10.73
C ALA A 89 -6.95 8.01 -10.37
N GLU A 90 -7.87 8.41 -11.25
CA GLU A 90 -8.76 9.55 -11.02
C GLU A 90 -9.73 9.27 -9.88
N GLU A 91 -10.35 8.11 -9.88
CA GLU A 91 -11.28 7.69 -8.82
C GLU A 91 -10.58 7.62 -7.47
N TYR A 92 -9.42 6.97 -7.44
CA TYR A 92 -8.63 6.87 -6.21
C TYR A 92 -8.22 8.25 -5.70
N SER A 93 -7.70 9.11 -6.60
CA SER A 93 -7.22 10.44 -6.22
C SER A 93 -8.33 11.30 -5.62
N ASP A 94 -9.53 11.25 -6.21
CA ASP A 94 -10.68 12.00 -5.72
C ASP A 94 -11.05 11.56 -4.30
N VAL A 95 -11.16 10.25 -4.08
CA VAL A 95 -11.52 9.71 -2.77
C VAL A 95 -10.43 10.00 -1.75
N HIS A 96 -9.16 9.84 -2.13
CA HIS A 96 -8.03 10.12 -1.23
C HIS A 96 -8.02 11.59 -0.79
N ALA A 97 -8.18 12.52 -1.74
CA ALA A 97 -8.18 13.94 -1.43
C ALA A 97 -9.34 14.31 -0.49
N ARG A 98 -10.52 13.74 -0.71
CA ARG A 98 -11.68 13.97 0.15
C ARG A 98 -11.45 13.39 1.55
N LYS A 99 -10.88 12.21 1.62
CA LYS A 99 -10.53 11.57 2.90
C LYS A 99 -9.53 12.42 3.66
N HIS A 100 -8.50 12.91 2.97
CA HIS A 100 -7.51 13.80 3.59
C HIS A 100 -8.17 15.07 4.15
N ALA A 101 -9.00 15.74 3.36
CA ALA A 101 -9.68 16.96 3.79
C ALA A 101 -10.55 16.70 5.04
N ARG A 102 -11.25 15.56 5.05
CA ARG A 102 -12.07 15.16 6.21
C ARG A 102 -11.19 14.90 7.43
N ASN A 103 -10.07 14.20 7.25
CA ASN A 103 -9.15 13.89 8.34
C ASN A 103 -8.52 15.16 8.93
N MET A 104 -8.25 16.17 8.11
CA MET A 104 -7.73 17.45 8.59
C MET A 104 -8.70 18.19 9.52
N LYS A 105 -10.00 17.90 9.41
CA LYS A 105 -11.03 18.54 10.23
C LYS A 105 -11.40 17.73 11.47
N ARG A 106 -10.98 16.45 11.56
CA ARG A 106 -11.35 15.59 12.69
C ARG A 106 -10.53 15.94 13.94
N ASP A 107 -11.18 15.81 15.11
CA ASP A 107 -10.51 15.90 16.40
C ASP A 107 -10.28 14.48 16.92
N TYR A 108 -9.12 13.91 16.60
CA TYR A 108 -8.78 12.54 16.98
C TYR A 108 -8.64 12.37 18.49
N VAL A 109 -8.20 13.41 19.20
CA VAL A 109 -8.05 13.37 20.67
C VAL A 109 -9.44 13.24 21.31
N GLU A 110 -10.40 14.05 20.88
CA GLU A 110 -11.76 14.00 21.40
C GLU A 110 -12.45 12.68 21.04
N GLU A 111 -12.29 12.19 19.80
CA GLU A 111 -12.85 10.91 19.38
C GLU A 111 -12.31 9.76 20.22
N ASN A 112 -11.01 9.71 20.44
CA ASN A 112 -10.37 8.66 21.25
C ASN A 112 -10.82 8.75 22.72
N ARG A 113 -10.90 9.96 23.28
CA ARG A 113 -11.38 10.16 24.64
C ARG A 113 -12.78 9.60 24.80
N HIS A 114 -13.65 9.90 23.84
CA HIS A 114 -15.03 9.43 23.86
C HIS A 114 -15.11 7.90 23.84
N LEU A 115 -14.26 7.25 23.04
CA LEU A 115 -14.19 5.80 22.97
C LEU A 115 -13.75 5.17 24.29
N PHE A 116 -12.68 5.70 24.90
CA PHE A 116 -12.11 5.15 26.13
C PHE A 116 -12.93 5.44 27.35
N ASP A 117 -13.71 6.51 27.36
CA ASP A 117 -14.62 6.82 28.45
C ASP A 117 -15.88 5.94 28.44
N GLY A 118 -16.02 5.07 27.43
CA GLY A 118 -17.15 4.18 27.33
C GLY A 118 -18.48 4.87 27.11
N LYS A 119 -18.47 6.10 26.67
CA LYS A 119 -19.68 6.86 26.37
C LYS A 119 -20.15 6.57 24.97
N PRO A 120 -21.43 6.32 24.78
CA PRO A 120 -21.97 6.06 23.45
C PRO A 120 -21.87 7.25 22.52
#